data_4833f7ff5bc32de2771a9ab60378358e
#
_entry.id   4833f7ff5bc32de2771a9ab60378358e
#
_cell.length_a   1.000
_cell.length_b   1.000
_cell.length_c   1.000
_cell.angle_alpha   90.00
_cell.angle_beta   90.00
_cell.angle_gamma   90.00
#
_symmetry.space_group_name_H-M   'P 1'
#
loop_
_entity.id
_entity.type
_entity.pdbx_description
1 polymer ?
#
loop_
_entity_poly.entity_id
_entity_poly.type
_entity_poly.pdbx_seq_one_letter_code
_entity_poly.pdbx_strand_id
1 'polypeptide(L)'
;MKLSLHKKIAVFGAGAVGSFYGGILKKAGADVILIARGEHLLALKNQKGLYISSYKFGDIFIDICTDNELTEMVDIAVISTKTKDTSTACSKIKPFLKDGGYIVSMQNGVDNFNTISNFFHTDSIVLCSVYAGLTVDPPGTVVHTSAGKLVAGGLSPVSSEKAKEFASFFKESGIECTVTKNIKEVLWKKLLWNVAFNPLSALLEATCGKLAKGEDSRYLMEKMIDECVKAAEVDGVYIDEEYQNQVPLMIEGLEDYKTSMLQDIEKLRNPETDGILLPVIKRLNGNAPYSDAIYRSLNFKYGDKFIYTPKLTVDVIVVNSNREVLLIERKNKPYGWAIPGGFVDYGETVEDAAVRELKEETGIVAEVSDLDFLNIYSDPKRDPRGHTVSAVYYIFSDKPAVAGDDAKDAKFYSFDKLPEYIVFDHREILEDLREKLRKEYGP
;
A
#
# COMPACT_ATOMS: atom_id res chain seq x y z
N MET A 1 -32.61 18.99 14.30
CA MET A 1 -32.95 17.65 14.79
C MET A 1 -31.63 16.87 14.84
N LYS A 2 -31.01 16.69 16.02
CA LYS A 2 -29.81 15.83 16.15
C LYS A 2 -30.27 14.43 15.74
N LEU A 3 -29.81 13.98 14.56
CA LEU A 3 -29.97 12.57 14.16
C LEU A 3 -29.30 11.72 15.21
N SER A 4 -30.02 10.74 15.73
CA SER A 4 -29.53 9.88 16.78
C SER A 4 -28.37 9.02 16.25
N LEU A 5 -27.15 9.45 16.55
CA LEU A 5 -25.90 8.68 16.40
C LEU A 5 -25.85 7.44 17.32
N HIS A 6 -27.02 6.95 17.78
CA HIS A 6 -27.12 5.79 18.68
C HIS A 6 -27.00 4.44 17.95
N LYS A 7 -26.72 4.45 16.64
CA LYS A 7 -26.52 3.21 15.88
C LYS A 7 -25.12 2.65 16.11
N LYS A 8 -25.06 1.36 16.39
CA LYS A 8 -23.82 0.61 16.52
C LYS A 8 -23.36 0.17 15.13
N ILE A 9 -22.13 0.51 14.78
CA ILE A 9 -21.53 0.26 13.46
C ILE A 9 -20.34 -0.66 13.62
N ALA A 10 -20.35 -1.82 12.98
CA ALA A 10 -19.16 -2.66 12.84
C ALA A 10 -18.50 -2.45 11.50
N VAL A 11 -17.18 -2.29 11.47
CA VAL A 11 -16.39 -2.17 10.24
C VAL A 11 -15.54 -3.42 10.05
N PHE A 12 -15.96 -4.29 9.13
CA PHE A 12 -15.23 -5.49 8.74
C PHE A 12 -14.19 -5.17 7.68
N GLY A 13 -12.93 -5.51 7.97
CA GLY A 13 -11.80 -5.17 7.14
C GLY A 13 -11.25 -3.80 7.49
N ALA A 14 -10.94 -3.58 8.77
CA ALA A 14 -10.30 -2.35 9.25
C ALA A 14 -8.85 -2.25 8.71
N GLY A 15 -8.70 -2.21 7.39
CA GLY A 15 -7.52 -1.76 6.66
C GLY A 15 -7.55 -0.25 6.49
N ALA A 16 -6.92 0.30 5.43
CA ALA A 16 -6.83 1.75 5.23
C ALA A 16 -8.22 2.41 5.12
N VAL A 17 -9.10 1.88 4.24
CA VAL A 17 -10.45 2.42 4.01
C VAL A 17 -11.32 2.27 5.26
N GLY A 18 -11.43 1.03 5.78
CA GLY A 18 -12.30 0.76 6.93
C GLY A 18 -11.89 1.52 8.19
N SER A 19 -10.59 1.57 8.49
CA SER A 19 -10.08 2.31 9.65
C SER A 19 -10.30 3.81 9.50
N PHE A 20 -10.03 4.39 8.32
CA PHE A 20 -10.23 5.82 8.10
C PHE A 20 -11.70 6.22 8.30
N TYR A 21 -12.61 5.63 7.54
CA TYR A 21 -14.03 6.02 7.61
C TYR A 21 -14.68 5.61 8.91
N GLY A 22 -14.32 4.44 9.48
CA GLY A 22 -14.76 4.04 10.82
C GLY A 22 -14.28 5.01 11.90
N GLY A 23 -13.02 5.44 11.84
CA GLY A 23 -12.46 6.44 12.73
C GLY A 23 -13.17 7.80 12.63
N ILE A 24 -13.42 8.27 11.41
CA ILE A 24 -14.15 9.53 11.18
C ILE A 24 -15.58 9.45 11.72
N LEU A 25 -16.28 8.32 11.52
CA LEU A 25 -17.61 8.10 12.11
C LEU A 25 -17.57 8.09 13.65
N LYS A 26 -16.56 7.45 14.24
CA LYS A 26 -16.36 7.48 15.71
C LYS A 26 -16.12 8.88 16.23
N LYS A 27 -15.27 9.66 15.54
CA LYS A 27 -15.01 11.08 15.86
C LYS A 27 -16.29 11.91 15.77
N ALA A 28 -17.18 11.60 14.82
CA ALA A 28 -18.49 12.26 14.69
C ALA A 28 -19.51 11.80 15.77
N GLY A 29 -19.14 10.90 16.66
CA GLY A 29 -19.95 10.45 17.79
C GLY A 29 -20.72 9.15 17.57
N ALA A 30 -20.48 8.41 16.48
CA ALA A 30 -21.06 7.09 16.27
C ALA A 30 -20.42 6.04 17.22
N ASP A 31 -21.20 5.00 17.59
CA ASP A 31 -20.66 3.83 18.28
C ASP A 31 -20.05 2.87 17.25
N VAL A 32 -18.72 2.85 17.15
CA VAL A 32 -18.00 2.12 16.10
C VAL A 32 -17.05 1.10 16.70
N ILE A 33 -17.11 -0.13 16.18
CA ILE A 33 -16.13 -1.19 16.42
C ILE A 33 -15.41 -1.53 15.12
N LEU A 34 -14.06 -1.59 15.15
CA LEU A 34 -13.22 -2.02 14.04
C LEU A 34 -12.92 -3.51 14.14
N ILE A 35 -13.20 -4.27 13.10
CA ILE A 35 -12.83 -5.68 13.00
C ILE A 35 -11.59 -5.79 12.10
N ALA A 36 -10.45 -6.02 12.73
CA ALA A 36 -9.13 -6.02 12.13
C ALA A 36 -8.44 -7.38 12.29
N ARG A 37 -7.26 -7.54 11.65
CA ARG A 37 -6.41 -8.74 11.77
C ARG A 37 -4.92 -8.38 11.66
N GLY A 38 -4.07 -9.34 12.07
CA GLY A 38 -2.62 -9.23 11.91
C GLY A 38 -1.98 -8.09 12.69
N GLU A 39 -0.89 -7.56 12.19
CA GLU A 39 -0.09 -6.50 12.86
C GLU A 39 -0.89 -5.22 13.11
N HIS A 40 -1.79 -4.85 12.18
CA HIS A 40 -2.63 -3.68 12.37
C HIS A 40 -3.56 -3.82 13.57
N LEU A 41 -4.18 -4.99 13.77
CA LEU A 41 -4.99 -5.27 14.97
C LEU A 41 -4.16 -5.16 16.24
N LEU A 42 -2.96 -5.77 16.25
CA LEU A 42 -2.08 -5.74 17.42
C LEU A 42 -1.70 -4.30 17.78
N ALA A 43 -1.34 -3.49 16.76
CA ALA A 43 -1.01 -2.09 16.97
C ALA A 43 -2.19 -1.28 17.51
N LEU A 44 -3.40 -1.44 16.92
CA LEU A 44 -4.61 -0.77 17.40
C LEU A 44 -4.94 -1.14 18.85
N LYS A 45 -4.79 -2.42 19.25
CA LYS A 45 -5.01 -2.88 20.63
C LYS A 45 -3.96 -2.33 21.60
N ASN A 46 -2.68 -2.35 21.22
CA ASN A 46 -1.58 -1.88 22.06
C ASN A 46 -1.67 -0.38 22.35
N GLN A 47 -1.98 0.42 21.33
CA GLN A 47 -2.13 1.87 21.47
C GLN A 47 -3.53 2.30 21.93
N LYS A 48 -4.48 1.35 22.10
CA LYS A 48 -5.87 1.57 22.52
C LYS A 48 -6.65 2.53 21.62
N GLY A 49 -6.38 2.52 20.31
CA GLY A 49 -7.07 3.40 19.38
C GLY A 49 -6.41 3.44 18.01
N LEU A 50 -6.82 4.41 17.20
CA LEU A 50 -6.40 4.62 15.83
C LEU A 50 -5.74 5.98 15.67
N TYR A 51 -4.55 6.03 15.08
CA TYR A 51 -3.96 7.27 14.57
C TYR A 51 -4.38 7.50 13.12
N ILE A 52 -4.76 8.73 12.79
CA ILE A 52 -5.02 9.19 11.43
C ILE A 52 -4.11 10.38 11.17
N SER A 53 -3.21 10.28 10.19
CA SER A 53 -2.46 11.41 9.64
C SER A 53 -3.12 11.81 8.33
N SER A 54 -3.67 13.02 8.27
CA SER A 54 -4.52 13.44 7.17
C SER A 54 -4.14 14.82 6.67
N TYR A 55 -3.94 14.94 5.35
CA TYR A 55 -3.72 16.23 4.71
C TYR A 55 -4.89 17.21 4.94
N LYS A 56 -6.11 16.69 5.18
CA LYS A 56 -7.34 17.47 5.37
C LYS A 56 -7.67 17.76 6.82
N PHE A 57 -7.42 16.80 7.73
CA PHE A 57 -7.85 16.86 9.13
C PHE A 57 -6.69 17.02 10.11
N GLY A 58 -5.44 17.01 9.63
CA GLY A 58 -4.24 16.94 10.47
C GLY A 58 -4.09 15.57 11.14
N ASP A 59 -3.24 15.52 12.15
CA ASP A 59 -2.99 14.31 12.93
C ASP A 59 -4.03 14.16 14.03
N ILE A 60 -4.70 13.01 14.08
CA ILE A 60 -5.79 12.73 15.01
C ILE A 60 -5.57 11.36 15.66
N PHE A 61 -5.71 11.31 16.99
CA PHE A 61 -5.89 10.06 17.70
C PHE A 61 -7.36 9.85 18.02
N ILE A 62 -7.86 8.63 17.80
CA ILE A 62 -9.25 8.25 18.04
C ILE A 62 -9.27 7.01 18.92
N ASP A 63 -9.81 7.16 20.15
CA ASP A 63 -10.14 6.02 21.01
C ASP A 63 -11.29 5.23 20.36
N ILE A 64 -10.98 4.04 19.86
CA ILE A 64 -11.92 3.21 19.13
C ILE A 64 -11.77 1.74 19.52
N CYS A 65 -12.91 1.10 19.77
CA CYS A 65 -12.95 -0.32 20.06
C CYS A 65 -12.50 -1.13 18.84
N THR A 66 -11.62 -2.10 19.06
CA THR A 66 -11.06 -2.93 18.00
C THR A 66 -10.98 -4.38 18.44
N ASP A 67 -11.46 -5.29 17.58
CA ASP A 67 -11.36 -6.74 17.80
C ASP A 67 -11.11 -7.50 16.49
N ASN A 68 -10.89 -8.82 16.59
CA ASN A 68 -10.79 -9.72 15.46
C ASN A 68 -12.13 -10.39 15.10
N GLU A 69 -13.11 -10.32 15.99
CA GLU A 69 -14.44 -10.91 15.83
C GLU A 69 -15.52 -9.96 16.35
N LEU A 70 -16.72 -10.07 15.77
CA LEU A 70 -17.90 -9.39 16.24
C LEU A 70 -18.61 -10.29 17.25
N THR A 71 -18.91 -9.76 18.43
CA THR A 71 -19.52 -10.51 19.55
C THR A 71 -20.86 -9.91 20.02
N GLU A 72 -21.29 -8.83 19.39
CA GLU A 72 -22.50 -8.09 19.79
C GLU A 72 -23.32 -7.64 18.60
N MET A 73 -24.62 -7.41 18.83
CA MET A 73 -25.57 -7.00 17.79
C MET A 73 -25.28 -5.59 17.30
N VAL A 74 -25.27 -5.39 15.97
CA VAL A 74 -25.03 -4.11 15.31
C VAL A 74 -26.18 -3.69 14.41
N ASP A 75 -26.37 -2.39 14.24
CA ASP A 75 -27.38 -1.83 13.36
C ASP A 75 -26.87 -1.74 11.92
N ILE A 76 -25.56 -1.49 11.75
CA ILE A 76 -24.90 -1.33 10.45
C ILE A 76 -23.60 -2.13 10.46
N ALA A 77 -23.36 -2.87 9.38
CA ALA A 77 -22.07 -3.47 9.14
C ALA A 77 -21.47 -2.95 7.83
N VAL A 78 -20.30 -2.35 7.93
CA VAL A 78 -19.51 -1.88 6.79
C VAL A 78 -18.54 -2.98 6.40
N ILE A 79 -18.52 -3.36 5.12
CA ILE A 79 -17.58 -4.31 4.53
C ILE A 79 -16.57 -3.53 3.70
N SER A 80 -15.30 -3.54 4.11
CA SER A 80 -14.16 -2.94 3.41
C SER A 80 -12.99 -3.91 3.28
N THR A 81 -13.28 -5.22 3.33
CA THR A 81 -12.32 -6.29 3.03
C THR A 81 -12.00 -6.35 1.54
N LYS A 82 -10.92 -7.03 1.16
CA LYS A 82 -10.71 -7.38 -0.26
C LYS A 82 -11.83 -8.31 -0.74
N THR A 83 -12.16 -8.24 -2.03
CA THR A 83 -13.28 -8.96 -2.66
C THR A 83 -13.30 -10.45 -2.33
N LYS A 84 -12.15 -11.11 -2.29
CA LYS A 84 -12.02 -12.54 -1.94
C LYS A 84 -12.53 -12.89 -0.53
N ASP A 85 -12.50 -11.94 0.40
CA ASP A 85 -12.89 -12.14 1.81
C ASP A 85 -14.37 -11.79 2.07
N THR A 86 -15.13 -11.32 1.05
CA THR A 86 -16.51 -10.82 1.18
C THR A 86 -17.46 -11.89 1.76
N SER A 87 -17.42 -13.11 1.23
CA SER A 87 -18.27 -14.21 1.69
C SER A 87 -18.02 -14.56 3.16
N THR A 88 -16.75 -14.61 3.57
CA THR A 88 -16.34 -14.84 4.96
C THR A 88 -16.82 -13.71 5.88
N ALA A 89 -16.70 -12.45 5.43
CA ALA A 89 -17.20 -11.31 6.20
C ALA A 89 -18.72 -11.40 6.39
N CYS A 90 -19.47 -11.68 5.30
CA CYS A 90 -20.92 -11.83 5.36
C CYS A 90 -21.36 -12.93 6.33
N SER A 91 -20.71 -14.10 6.32
CA SER A 91 -21.00 -15.21 7.24
C SER A 91 -20.79 -14.82 8.71
N LYS A 92 -19.73 -14.04 9.00
CA LYS A 92 -19.42 -13.56 10.35
C LYS A 92 -20.35 -12.44 10.80
N ILE A 93 -20.85 -11.60 9.90
CA ILE A 93 -21.77 -10.50 10.20
C ILE A 93 -23.18 -11.01 10.44
N LYS A 94 -23.64 -12.00 9.66
CA LYS A 94 -25.06 -12.41 9.60
C LYS A 94 -25.68 -12.72 10.97
N PRO A 95 -25.01 -13.40 11.91
CA PRO A 95 -25.57 -13.68 13.25
C PRO A 95 -25.74 -12.44 14.13
N PHE A 96 -25.05 -11.35 13.81
CA PHE A 96 -24.98 -10.16 14.66
C PHE A 96 -25.64 -8.91 14.03
N LEU A 97 -26.20 -9.03 12.84
CA LEU A 97 -26.97 -7.92 12.24
C LEU A 97 -28.40 -7.90 12.83
N LYS A 98 -28.77 -6.80 13.47
CA LYS A 98 -30.11 -6.61 14.03
C LYS A 98 -31.20 -6.67 12.95
N ASP A 99 -32.41 -6.99 13.36
CA ASP A 99 -33.60 -6.83 12.49
C ASP A 99 -33.73 -5.37 12.05
N GLY A 100 -33.93 -5.18 10.73
CA GLY A 100 -33.93 -3.85 10.11
C GLY A 100 -32.56 -3.22 9.88
N GLY A 101 -31.48 -3.85 10.37
CA GLY A 101 -30.11 -3.45 10.10
C GLY A 101 -29.73 -3.59 8.63
N TYR A 102 -28.54 -3.09 8.27
CA TYR A 102 -28.08 -3.14 6.88
C TYR A 102 -26.58 -3.20 6.72
N ILE A 103 -26.15 -3.64 5.53
CA ILE A 103 -24.77 -3.75 5.11
C ILE A 103 -24.40 -2.56 4.24
N VAL A 104 -23.20 -2.03 4.40
CA VAL A 104 -22.60 -1.04 3.49
C VAL A 104 -21.32 -1.64 2.89
N SER A 105 -21.30 -1.89 1.59
CA SER A 105 -20.06 -2.30 0.91
C SER A 105 -19.26 -1.09 0.48
N MET A 106 -18.07 -0.92 1.02
CA MET A 106 -17.08 0.10 0.64
C MET A 106 -15.90 -0.51 -0.14
N GLN A 107 -16.16 -1.59 -0.84
CA GLN A 107 -15.16 -2.38 -1.56
C GLN A 107 -14.99 -1.88 -3.00
N ASN A 108 -13.81 -2.13 -3.57
CA ASN A 108 -13.58 -1.95 -5.00
C ASN A 108 -14.29 -3.05 -5.81
N GLY A 109 -14.55 -2.77 -7.10
CA GLY A 109 -15.18 -3.72 -8.01
C GLY A 109 -16.70 -3.61 -8.03
N VAL A 110 -17.33 -4.36 -8.93
CA VAL A 110 -18.78 -4.29 -9.22
C VAL A 110 -19.53 -5.54 -8.77
N ASP A 111 -18.85 -6.64 -8.46
CA ASP A 111 -19.45 -7.95 -8.15
C ASP A 111 -19.74 -8.18 -6.66
N ASN A 112 -19.33 -7.27 -5.78
CA ASN A 112 -19.53 -7.43 -4.34
C ASN A 112 -21.00 -7.57 -3.96
N PHE A 113 -21.90 -6.84 -4.66
CA PHE A 113 -23.33 -6.99 -4.46
C PHE A 113 -23.81 -8.43 -4.66
N ASN A 114 -23.36 -9.09 -5.71
CA ASN A 114 -23.76 -10.47 -6.02
C ASN A 114 -23.35 -11.44 -4.90
N THR A 115 -22.17 -11.26 -4.33
CA THR A 115 -21.72 -12.05 -3.19
C THR A 115 -22.51 -11.76 -1.92
N ILE A 116 -22.75 -10.48 -1.61
CA ILE A 116 -23.46 -10.06 -0.40
C ILE A 116 -24.94 -10.48 -0.46
N SER A 117 -25.57 -10.43 -1.64
CA SER A 117 -26.98 -10.80 -1.84
C SER A 117 -27.28 -12.29 -1.60
N ASN A 118 -26.26 -13.15 -1.57
CA ASN A 118 -26.41 -14.55 -1.14
C ASN A 118 -26.64 -14.69 0.38
N PHE A 119 -26.36 -13.65 1.16
CA PHE A 119 -26.48 -13.66 2.62
C PHE A 119 -27.58 -12.74 3.14
N PHE A 120 -27.84 -11.61 2.44
CA PHE A 120 -28.71 -10.53 2.87
C PHE A 120 -29.65 -10.13 1.75
N HIS A 121 -30.87 -9.70 2.13
CA HIS A 121 -31.86 -9.21 1.16
C HIS A 121 -31.39 -7.88 0.55
N THR A 122 -31.73 -7.64 -0.72
CA THR A 122 -31.38 -6.42 -1.49
C THR A 122 -31.72 -5.12 -0.75
N ASP A 123 -32.85 -5.10 -0.03
CA ASP A 123 -33.28 -3.96 0.80
C ASP A 123 -32.33 -3.64 1.95
N SER A 124 -31.46 -4.57 2.31
CA SER A 124 -30.48 -4.41 3.37
C SER A 124 -29.06 -4.16 2.85
N ILE A 125 -28.88 -3.90 1.55
CA ILE A 125 -27.55 -3.71 0.96
C ILE A 125 -27.43 -2.29 0.39
N VAL A 126 -26.48 -1.54 0.93
CA VAL A 126 -26.02 -0.24 0.42
C VAL A 126 -24.65 -0.44 -0.22
N LEU A 127 -24.49 0.09 -1.43
CA LEU A 127 -23.21 0.12 -2.12
C LEU A 127 -22.58 1.51 -1.97
N CYS A 128 -21.28 1.56 -1.79
CA CYS A 128 -20.57 2.82 -1.59
C CYS A 128 -19.25 2.84 -2.37
N SER A 129 -19.12 3.74 -3.31
CA SER A 129 -17.89 4.01 -4.04
C SER A 129 -17.01 4.96 -3.22
N VAL A 130 -15.74 4.60 -3.04
CA VAL A 130 -14.76 5.34 -2.24
C VAL A 130 -13.72 5.98 -3.14
N TYR A 131 -13.52 7.29 -3.02
CA TYR A 131 -12.49 8.04 -3.75
C TYR A 131 -11.55 8.66 -2.73
N ALA A 132 -10.47 7.97 -2.39
CA ALA A 132 -9.51 8.41 -1.37
C ALA A 132 -8.14 7.78 -1.58
N GLY A 133 -7.09 8.55 -1.38
CA GLY A 133 -5.74 8.06 -1.21
C GLY A 133 -5.51 7.70 0.26
N LEU A 134 -5.51 6.41 0.58
CA LEU A 134 -5.42 5.89 1.94
C LEU A 134 -4.42 4.74 2.01
N THR A 135 -3.56 4.74 3.02
CA THR A 135 -2.67 3.62 3.32
C THR A 135 -2.56 3.41 4.83
N VAL A 136 -2.31 2.16 5.24
CA VAL A 136 -1.89 1.87 6.63
C VAL A 136 -0.37 1.92 6.65
N ASP A 137 0.18 2.88 7.40
CA ASP A 137 1.63 3.06 7.54
C ASP A 137 1.97 4.01 8.70
N PRO A 138 2.65 3.52 9.78
CA PRO A 138 2.85 2.10 10.15
C PRO A 138 1.53 1.42 10.60
N PRO A 139 1.54 0.12 10.95
CA PRO A 139 0.39 -0.52 11.60
C PRO A 139 -0.13 0.30 12.78
N GLY A 140 -1.46 0.43 12.90
CA GLY A 140 -2.11 1.31 13.89
C GLY A 140 -2.35 2.75 13.40
N THR A 141 -1.74 3.15 12.30
CA THR A 141 -1.87 4.50 11.72
C THR A 141 -2.43 4.43 10.29
N VAL A 142 -3.39 5.28 9.98
CA VAL A 142 -3.87 5.49 8.60
C VAL A 142 -3.38 6.84 8.10
N VAL A 143 -2.71 6.81 6.95
CA VAL A 143 -2.28 8.01 6.22
C VAL A 143 -3.28 8.32 5.12
N HIS A 144 -3.85 9.53 5.15
CA HIS A 144 -4.80 10.06 4.17
C HIS A 144 -4.14 11.16 3.35
N THR A 145 -3.85 10.85 2.08
CA THR A 145 -3.04 11.71 1.20
C THR A 145 -3.85 12.52 0.19
N SER A 146 -5.07 12.05 -0.18
CA SER A 146 -5.87 12.74 -1.20
C SER A 146 -7.35 12.38 -1.14
N ALA A 147 -8.20 13.28 -1.64
CA ALA A 147 -9.65 13.16 -1.78
C ALA A 147 -10.39 12.86 -0.44
N GLY A 148 -11.07 11.72 -0.32
CA GLY A 148 -11.86 11.35 0.86
C GLY A 148 -13.38 11.38 0.60
N LYS A 149 -13.81 11.43 -0.66
CA LYS A 149 -15.21 11.47 -1.08
C LYS A 149 -15.83 10.08 -1.14
N LEU A 150 -17.12 10.01 -0.79
CA LEU A 150 -17.97 8.83 -0.88
C LEU A 150 -19.18 9.08 -1.80
N VAL A 151 -19.58 8.05 -2.54
CA VAL A 151 -20.86 8.05 -3.28
C VAL A 151 -21.63 6.79 -2.90
N ALA A 152 -22.76 6.94 -2.22
CA ALA A 152 -23.57 5.82 -1.74
C ALA A 152 -24.86 5.66 -2.57
N GLY A 153 -25.39 4.45 -2.66
CA GLY A 153 -26.66 4.17 -3.30
C GLY A 153 -27.18 2.79 -3.00
N GLY A 154 -28.49 2.60 -3.18
CA GLY A 154 -29.16 1.30 -3.08
C GLY A 154 -29.67 0.82 -4.42
N LEU A 155 -29.97 -0.48 -4.52
CA LEU A 155 -30.56 -1.09 -5.72
C LEU A 155 -32.09 -1.30 -5.57
N SER A 156 -32.66 -0.90 -4.46
CA SER A 156 -34.10 -0.86 -4.21
C SER A 156 -34.48 0.47 -3.55
N PRO A 157 -35.78 0.84 -3.53
CA PRO A 157 -36.25 2.03 -2.82
C PRO A 157 -35.82 2.00 -1.33
N VAL A 158 -35.94 0.85 -0.67
CA VAL A 158 -35.61 0.68 0.76
C VAL A 158 -34.12 0.85 0.99
N SER A 159 -33.25 0.19 0.22
CA SER A 159 -31.81 0.35 0.34
C SER A 159 -31.34 1.76 -0.05
N SER A 160 -32.06 2.47 -0.93
CA SER A 160 -31.77 3.88 -1.26
C SER A 160 -32.04 4.81 -0.08
N GLU A 161 -33.07 4.57 0.74
CA GLU A 161 -33.30 5.32 1.97
C GLU A 161 -32.21 5.02 3.01
N LYS A 162 -31.78 3.77 3.14
CA LYS A 162 -30.63 3.38 3.98
C LYS A 162 -29.33 4.06 3.51
N ALA A 163 -29.13 4.23 2.21
CA ALA A 163 -27.98 4.98 1.68
C ALA A 163 -28.04 6.47 2.08
N LYS A 164 -29.21 7.08 2.09
CA LYS A 164 -29.39 8.47 2.58
C LYS A 164 -29.09 8.56 4.09
N GLU A 165 -29.58 7.60 4.85
CA GLU A 165 -29.27 7.52 6.29
C GLU A 165 -27.76 7.40 6.50
N PHE A 166 -27.09 6.46 5.83
CA PHE A 166 -25.64 6.29 5.92
C PHE A 166 -24.87 7.56 5.56
N ALA A 167 -25.23 8.21 4.44
CA ALA A 167 -24.61 9.46 4.03
C ALA A 167 -24.80 10.59 5.07
N SER A 168 -25.91 10.57 5.82
CA SER A 168 -26.17 11.58 6.84
C SER A 168 -25.19 11.54 8.02
N PHE A 169 -24.60 10.39 8.33
CA PHE A 169 -23.57 10.27 9.38
C PHE A 169 -22.30 11.05 9.06
N PHE A 170 -22.04 11.36 7.80
CA PHE A 170 -20.86 12.12 7.36
C PHE A 170 -21.07 13.63 7.28
N LYS A 171 -22.30 14.14 7.42
CA LYS A 171 -22.61 15.59 7.25
C LYS A 171 -21.75 16.51 8.08
N GLU A 172 -21.51 16.13 9.34
CA GLU A 172 -20.74 16.95 10.30
C GLU A 172 -19.27 16.52 10.40
N SER A 173 -18.88 15.49 9.67
CA SER A 173 -17.54 14.90 9.76
C SER A 173 -16.50 15.59 8.88
N GLY A 174 -16.93 16.45 7.96
CA GLY A 174 -16.08 17.05 6.93
C GLY A 174 -15.78 16.12 5.73
N ILE A 175 -16.37 14.91 5.70
CA ILE A 175 -16.33 13.99 4.56
C ILE A 175 -17.55 14.24 3.66
N GLU A 176 -17.30 14.44 2.36
CA GLU A 176 -18.37 14.50 1.38
C GLU A 176 -18.88 13.09 1.11
N CYS A 177 -20.15 12.84 1.44
CA CYS A 177 -20.86 11.61 1.08
C CYS A 177 -22.14 11.96 0.32
N THR A 178 -22.13 11.76 -0.99
CA THR A 178 -23.27 12.02 -1.86
C THR A 178 -24.09 10.75 -2.05
N VAL A 179 -25.37 10.91 -2.39
CA VAL A 179 -26.28 9.77 -2.67
C VAL A 179 -26.69 9.82 -4.13
N THR A 180 -26.60 8.69 -4.81
CA THR A 180 -27.00 8.53 -6.19
C THR A 180 -28.20 7.58 -6.35
N LYS A 181 -28.99 7.80 -7.38
CA LYS A 181 -30.05 6.87 -7.82
C LYS A 181 -29.49 5.75 -8.73
N ASN A 182 -28.30 5.95 -9.29
CA ASN A 182 -27.66 5.00 -10.20
C ASN A 182 -26.26 4.62 -9.69
N ILE A 183 -26.25 3.85 -8.63
CA ILE A 183 -24.97 3.42 -8.02
C ILE A 183 -24.19 2.47 -8.93
N LYS A 184 -24.87 1.68 -9.78
CA LYS A 184 -24.20 0.79 -10.73
C LYS A 184 -23.30 1.57 -11.69
N GLU A 185 -23.81 2.67 -12.25
CA GLU A 185 -23.00 3.52 -13.14
C GLU A 185 -21.78 4.08 -12.44
N VAL A 186 -21.93 4.55 -11.21
CA VAL A 186 -20.82 5.08 -10.40
C VAL A 186 -19.74 4.02 -10.18
N LEU A 187 -20.13 2.78 -9.85
CA LEU A 187 -19.20 1.68 -9.63
C LEU A 187 -18.48 1.28 -10.92
N TRP A 188 -19.21 1.23 -12.06
CA TRP A 188 -18.61 0.92 -13.35
C TRP A 188 -17.68 2.03 -13.85
N LYS A 189 -18.03 3.31 -13.69
CA LYS A 189 -17.16 4.44 -14.01
C LYS A 189 -15.85 4.40 -13.18
N LYS A 190 -15.98 4.06 -11.90
CA LYS A 190 -14.77 3.85 -11.06
C LYS A 190 -13.97 2.64 -11.49
N LEU A 191 -14.63 1.52 -11.84
CA LEU A 191 -13.95 0.32 -12.31
C LEU A 191 -13.20 0.60 -13.61
N LEU A 192 -13.71 1.45 -14.48
CA LEU A 192 -13.05 1.85 -15.72
C LEU A 192 -11.68 2.47 -15.46
N TRP A 193 -11.59 3.40 -14.48
CA TRP A 193 -10.32 3.96 -14.04
C TRP A 193 -9.41 2.90 -13.42
N ASN A 194 -9.96 2.05 -12.55
CA ASN A 194 -9.19 0.98 -11.90
C ASN A 194 -8.62 -0.02 -12.91
N VAL A 195 -9.39 -0.42 -13.92
CA VAL A 195 -8.96 -1.35 -14.99
C VAL A 195 -7.85 -0.73 -15.82
N ALA A 196 -7.93 0.58 -16.11
CA ALA A 196 -6.91 1.27 -16.88
C ALA A 196 -5.57 1.37 -16.14
N PHE A 197 -5.59 1.72 -14.85
CA PHE A 197 -4.38 2.07 -14.13
C PHE A 197 -3.85 0.97 -13.20
N ASN A 198 -4.71 0.34 -12.38
CA ASN A 198 -4.23 -0.52 -11.29
C ASN A 198 -3.41 -1.73 -11.78
N PRO A 199 -3.90 -2.51 -12.77
CA PRO A 199 -3.19 -3.70 -13.24
C PRO A 199 -1.87 -3.36 -13.93
N LEU A 200 -1.86 -2.32 -14.77
CA LEU A 200 -0.65 -1.91 -15.48
C LEU A 200 0.36 -1.27 -14.53
N SER A 201 -0.09 -0.45 -13.57
CA SER A 201 0.77 0.11 -12.53
C SER A 201 1.47 -0.98 -11.73
N ALA A 202 0.74 -2.03 -11.36
CA ALA A 202 1.27 -3.19 -10.65
C ALA A 202 2.24 -4.03 -11.50
N LEU A 203 1.86 -4.34 -12.74
CA LEU A 203 2.66 -5.19 -13.63
C LEU A 203 3.97 -4.53 -14.05
N LEU A 204 3.92 -3.22 -14.37
CA LEU A 204 5.05 -2.43 -14.86
C LEU A 204 5.79 -1.66 -13.75
N GLU A 205 5.33 -1.79 -12.49
CA GLU A 205 5.87 -1.09 -11.32
C GLU A 205 6.02 0.42 -11.57
N ALA A 206 4.97 1.03 -12.13
CA ALA A 206 4.98 2.41 -12.62
C ALA A 206 3.87 3.27 -11.99
N THR A 207 4.15 4.59 -11.81
CA THR A 207 3.17 5.58 -11.35
C THR A 207 2.14 5.88 -12.45
N CYS A 208 1.00 6.48 -12.06
CA CYS A 208 -0.06 6.85 -12.99
C CYS A 208 0.44 7.80 -14.10
N GLY A 209 1.28 8.78 -13.75
CA GLY A 209 1.83 9.72 -14.72
C GLY A 209 2.80 9.07 -15.73
N LYS A 210 3.59 8.09 -15.27
CA LYS A 210 4.47 7.34 -16.18
C LYS A 210 3.65 6.52 -17.17
N LEU A 211 2.58 5.88 -16.72
CA LEU A 211 1.68 5.11 -17.57
C LEU A 211 0.96 5.99 -18.59
N ALA A 212 0.43 7.14 -18.16
CA ALA A 212 -0.32 8.05 -19.03
C ALA A 212 0.55 8.73 -20.10
N LYS A 213 1.85 8.86 -19.86
CA LYS A 213 2.81 9.45 -20.81
C LYS A 213 3.36 8.44 -21.82
N GLY A 214 3.39 7.14 -21.49
CA GLY A 214 3.91 6.09 -22.36
C GLY A 214 2.93 5.74 -23.47
N GLU A 215 3.37 5.70 -24.73
CA GLU A 215 2.53 5.35 -25.89
C GLU A 215 1.98 3.92 -25.77
N ASP A 216 2.84 2.95 -25.52
CA ASP A 216 2.43 1.53 -25.39
C ASP A 216 1.51 1.28 -24.20
N SER A 217 1.78 1.92 -23.07
CA SER A 217 0.90 1.78 -21.89
C SER A 217 -0.46 2.42 -22.12
N ARG A 218 -0.54 3.57 -22.79
CA ARG A 218 -1.81 4.20 -23.18
C ARG A 218 -2.60 3.32 -24.14
N TYR A 219 -1.95 2.73 -25.14
CA TYR A 219 -2.61 1.77 -26.03
C TYR A 219 -3.25 0.61 -25.25
N LEU A 220 -2.51 0.01 -24.31
CA LEU A 220 -3.06 -1.05 -23.45
C LEU A 220 -4.23 -0.56 -22.58
N MET A 221 -4.09 0.63 -21.99
CA MET A 221 -5.17 1.25 -21.20
C MET A 221 -6.45 1.42 -22.03
N GLU A 222 -6.35 1.96 -23.23
CA GLU A 222 -7.48 2.18 -24.15
C GLU A 222 -8.15 0.85 -24.50
N LYS A 223 -7.37 -0.20 -24.81
CA LYS A 223 -7.93 -1.53 -25.10
C LYS A 223 -8.66 -2.16 -23.90
N MET A 224 -8.09 -2.01 -22.70
CA MET A 224 -8.74 -2.51 -21.48
C MET A 224 -9.98 -1.68 -21.10
N ILE A 225 -10.00 -0.39 -21.40
CA ILE A 225 -11.17 0.47 -21.28
C ILE A 225 -12.30 -0.01 -22.21
N ASP A 226 -11.99 -0.27 -23.49
CA ASP A 226 -12.95 -0.79 -24.48
C ASP A 226 -13.59 -2.11 -24.00
N GLU A 227 -12.80 -3.01 -23.44
CA GLU A 227 -13.30 -4.27 -22.87
C GLU A 227 -14.18 -4.01 -21.64
N CYS A 228 -13.77 -3.11 -20.75
CA CYS A 228 -14.53 -2.77 -19.56
C CYS A 228 -15.87 -2.11 -19.89
N VAL A 229 -15.92 -1.24 -20.88
CA VAL A 229 -17.17 -0.62 -21.38
C VAL A 229 -18.14 -1.67 -21.90
N LYS A 230 -17.68 -2.59 -22.76
CA LYS A 230 -18.51 -3.70 -23.25
C LYS A 230 -19.02 -4.59 -22.10
N ALA A 231 -18.21 -4.80 -21.08
CA ALA A 231 -18.64 -5.55 -19.90
C ALA A 231 -19.70 -4.79 -19.09
N ALA A 232 -19.61 -3.46 -19.00
CA ALA A 232 -20.62 -2.63 -18.35
C ALA A 232 -21.97 -2.67 -19.10
N GLU A 233 -21.93 -2.70 -20.42
CA GLU A 233 -23.14 -2.82 -21.27
C GLU A 233 -23.88 -4.14 -21.03
N VAL A 234 -23.16 -5.25 -20.76
CA VAL A 234 -23.79 -6.53 -20.36
C VAL A 234 -24.59 -6.38 -19.06
N ASP A 235 -24.16 -5.53 -18.14
CA ASP A 235 -24.89 -5.21 -16.90
C ASP A 235 -25.96 -4.11 -17.08
N GLY A 236 -26.20 -3.66 -18.32
CA GLY A 236 -27.14 -2.60 -18.66
C GLY A 236 -26.65 -1.20 -18.25
N VAL A 237 -25.34 -1.00 -18.13
CA VAL A 237 -24.74 0.30 -17.80
C VAL A 237 -24.07 0.87 -19.03
N TYR A 238 -24.58 2.01 -19.48
CA TYR A 238 -23.97 2.77 -20.57
C TYR A 238 -23.01 3.82 -20.01
N ILE A 239 -21.78 3.84 -20.53
CA ILE A 239 -20.75 4.84 -20.19
C ILE A 239 -20.52 5.67 -21.45
N ASP A 240 -20.68 6.98 -21.35
CA ASP A 240 -20.52 7.90 -22.49
C ASP A 240 -19.07 7.91 -23.01
N GLU A 241 -18.91 8.10 -24.32
CA GLU A 241 -17.61 8.06 -25.00
C GLU A 241 -16.67 9.20 -24.53
N GLU A 242 -17.23 10.35 -24.18
CA GLU A 242 -16.45 11.46 -23.63
C GLU A 242 -15.76 11.05 -22.33
N TYR A 243 -16.48 10.41 -21.41
CA TYR A 243 -15.90 9.91 -20.16
C TYR A 243 -14.84 8.84 -20.42
N GLN A 244 -15.08 7.89 -21.35
CA GLN A 244 -14.12 6.85 -21.72
C GLN A 244 -12.80 7.46 -22.17
N ASN A 245 -12.84 8.45 -23.08
CA ASN A 245 -11.67 9.13 -23.63
C ASN A 245 -10.93 9.97 -22.58
N GLN A 246 -11.61 10.45 -21.56
CA GLN A 246 -11.01 11.23 -20.48
C GLN A 246 -10.26 10.35 -19.47
N VAL A 247 -10.65 9.08 -19.26
CA VAL A 247 -10.07 8.21 -18.21
C VAL A 247 -8.54 8.17 -18.23
N PRO A 248 -7.85 7.95 -19.37
CA PRO A 248 -6.38 7.94 -19.38
C PRO A 248 -5.74 9.29 -19.03
N LEU A 249 -6.51 10.38 -19.12
CA LEU A 249 -6.09 11.74 -18.84
C LEU A 249 -6.41 12.21 -17.41
N MET A 250 -7.19 11.44 -16.64
CA MET A 250 -7.58 11.76 -15.26
C MET A 250 -6.43 11.50 -14.28
N ILE A 251 -5.31 12.20 -14.49
CA ILE A 251 -4.09 12.08 -13.68
C ILE A 251 -3.64 13.41 -13.06
N GLU A 252 -4.38 14.50 -13.24
CA GLU A 252 -4.03 15.80 -12.67
C GLU A 252 -3.88 15.69 -11.15
N GLY A 253 -2.69 16.04 -10.65
CA GLY A 253 -2.31 15.87 -9.25
C GLY A 253 -2.09 14.41 -8.80
N LEU A 254 -2.08 13.46 -9.74
CA LEU A 254 -1.84 12.04 -9.52
C LEU A 254 -0.64 11.52 -10.31
N GLU A 255 0.24 12.40 -10.80
CA GLU A 255 1.36 12.03 -11.66
C GLU A 255 2.30 11.03 -10.97
N ASP A 256 2.60 11.27 -9.70
CA ASP A 256 3.46 10.41 -8.87
C ASP A 256 2.65 9.39 -8.05
N TYR A 257 1.34 9.32 -8.29
CA TYR A 257 0.49 8.42 -7.54
C TYR A 257 0.74 6.97 -7.91
N LYS A 258 1.00 6.17 -6.87
CA LYS A 258 1.06 4.71 -6.94
C LYS A 258 -0.30 4.14 -6.65
N THR A 259 -0.86 3.37 -7.56
CA THR A 259 -2.17 2.74 -7.35
C THR A 259 -2.18 1.84 -6.13
N SER A 260 -3.37 1.56 -5.57
CA SER A 260 -3.51 0.64 -4.43
C SER A 260 -2.93 -0.75 -4.73
N MET A 261 -3.02 -1.20 -5.98
CA MET A 261 -2.49 -2.49 -6.41
C MET A 261 -0.96 -2.51 -6.43
N LEU A 262 -0.30 -1.43 -6.88
CA LEU A 262 1.16 -1.29 -6.80
C LEU A 262 1.61 -1.18 -5.35
N GLN A 263 0.90 -0.41 -4.51
CA GLN A 263 1.21 -0.32 -3.08
C GLN A 263 1.10 -1.67 -2.35
N ASP A 264 0.13 -2.52 -2.75
CA ASP A 264 0.03 -3.88 -2.22
C ASP A 264 1.28 -4.70 -2.55
N ILE A 265 1.75 -4.63 -3.81
CA ILE A 265 2.95 -5.36 -4.26
C ILE A 265 4.20 -4.88 -3.53
N GLU A 266 4.40 -3.57 -3.43
CA GLU A 266 5.54 -2.99 -2.70
C GLU A 266 5.56 -3.38 -1.21
N LYS A 267 4.40 -3.65 -0.63
CA LYS A 267 4.24 -4.16 0.76
C LYS A 267 4.15 -5.70 0.82
N LEU A 268 4.55 -6.39 -0.23
CA LEU A 268 4.52 -7.85 -0.34
C LEU A 268 3.14 -8.46 -0.03
N ARG A 269 2.07 -7.79 -0.48
CA ARG A 269 0.68 -8.24 -0.34
C ARG A 269 0.15 -8.65 -1.70
N ASN A 270 -0.71 -9.67 -1.73
CA ASN A 270 -1.37 -10.09 -2.97
C ASN A 270 -2.22 -8.95 -3.53
N PRO A 271 -2.02 -8.55 -4.79
CA PRO A 271 -2.81 -7.51 -5.46
C PRO A 271 -4.28 -7.95 -5.62
N GLU A 272 -5.21 -6.98 -5.65
CA GLU A 272 -6.65 -7.25 -5.81
C GLU A 272 -7.04 -7.40 -7.29
N THR A 273 -6.42 -8.36 -8.00
CA THR A 273 -6.66 -8.60 -9.43
C THR A 273 -8.07 -9.10 -9.70
N ASP A 274 -8.58 -10.00 -8.84
CA ASP A 274 -9.90 -10.65 -9.00
C ASP A 274 -11.05 -9.63 -8.96
N GLY A 275 -11.00 -8.67 -8.05
CA GLY A 275 -12.04 -7.66 -7.92
C GLY A 275 -12.09 -6.64 -9.07
N ILE A 276 -11.01 -6.53 -9.85
CA ILE A 276 -10.87 -5.53 -10.91
C ILE A 276 -11.00 -6.15 -12.30
N LEU A 277 -10.27 -7.22 -12.60
CA LEU A 277 -10.22 -7.78 -13.96
C LEU A 277 -11.23 -8.90 -14.20
N LEU A 278 -11.50 -9.78 -13.21
CA LEU A 278 -12.46 -10.87 -13.41
C LEU A 278 -13.89 -10.41 -13.75
N PRO A 279 -14.42 -9.30 -13.22
CA PRO A 279 -15.71 -8.79 -13.62
C PRO A 279 -15.83 -8.54 -15.13
N VAL A 280 -14.77 -8.03 -15.76
CA VAL A 280 -14.69 -7.77 -17.20
C VAL A 280 -14.58 -9.08 -17.97
N ILE A 281 -13.62 -9.92 -17.59
CA ILE A 281 -13.32 -11.20 -18.29
C ILE A 281 -14.56 -12.12 -18.29
N LYS A 282 -15.25 -12.25 -17.14
CA LYS A 282 -16.43 -13.12 -17.01
C LYS A 282 -17.61 -12.67 -17.87
N ARG A 283 -17.90 -11.35 -17.92
CA ARG A 283 -19.01 -10.82 -18.70
C ARG A 283 -18.81 -10.99 -20.20
N LEU A 284 -17.57 -10.90 -20.65
CA LEU A 284 -17.23 -11.02 -22.07
C LEU A 284 -16.95 -12.46 -22.52
N ASN A 285 -17.06 -13.46 -21.62
CA ASN A 285 -16.94 -14.89 -21.95
C ASN A 285 -15.70 -15.23 -22.79
N GLY A 286 -14.53 -14.67 -22.43
CA GLY A 286 -13.26 -14.88 -23.14
C GLY A 286 -12.98 -13.86 -24.26
N ASN A 287 -13.90 -12.94 -24.56
CA ASN A 287 -13.67 -11.86 -25.52
C ASN A 287 -13.05 -10.61 -24.88
N ALA A 288 -12.18 -10.80 -23.88
CA ALA A 288 -11.42 -9.77 -23.20
C ALA A 288 -9.91 -10.08 -23.23
N PRO A 289 -9.30 -10.14 -24.43
CA PRO A 289 -7.92 -10.64 -24.58
C PRO A 289 -6.90 -9.81 -23.81
N TYR A 290 -7.06 -8.48 -23.74
CA TYR A 290 -6.13 -7.62 -23.03
C TYR A 290 -6.27 -7.76 -21.51
N SER A 291 -7.48 -7.69 -20.97
CA SER A 291 -7.74 -7.89 -19.54
C SER A 291 -7.33 -9.29 -19.08
N ASP A 292 -7.59 -10.34 -19.88
CA ASP A 292 -7.21 -11.73 -19.54
C ASP A 292 -5.69 -11.91 -19.57
N ALA A 293 -5.00 -11.36 -20.57
CA ALA A 293 -3.54 -11.41 -20.63
C ALA A 293 -2.88 -10.73 -19.43
N ILE A 294 -3.33 -9.54 -19.06
CA ILE A 294 -2.81 -8.81 -17.89
C ILE A 294 -3.16 -9.53 -16.59
N TYR A 295 -4.37 -10.07 -16.46
CA TYR A 295 -4.80 -10.88 -15.32
C TYR A 295 -3.88 -12.09 -15.10
N ARG A 296 -3.63 -12.87 -16.17
CA ARG A 296 -2.74 -14.03 -16.11
C ARG A 296 -1.31 -13.65 -15.81
N SER A 297 -0.80 -12.55 -16.38
CA SER A 297 0.54 -12.05 -16.11
C SER A 297 0.74 -11.65 -14.65
N LEU A 298 -0.24 -10.94 -14.07
CA LEU A 298 -0.22 -10.57 -12.65
C LEU A 298 -0.29 -11.80 -11.74
N ASN A 299 -1.15 -12.76 -12.05
CA ASN A 299 -1.26 -14.00 -11.27
C ASN A 299 -0.01 -14.87 -11.40
N PHE A 300 0.64 -14.89 -12.56
CA PHE A 300 1.93 -15.56 -12.73
C PHE A 300 3.02 -14.87 -11.91
N LYS A 301 3.08 -13.52 -11.94
CA LYS A 301 4.12 -12.75 -11.26
C LYS A 301 3.90 -12.65 -9.74
N TYR A 302 2.64 -12.58 -9.27
CA TYR A 302 2.30 -12.23 -7.88
C TYR A 302 1.26 -13.16 -7.22
N GLY A 303 0.91 -14.28 -7.85
CA GLY A 303 0.00 -15.27 -7.27
C GLY A 303 0.63 -16.06 -6.12
N ASP A 304 -0.15 -16.92 -5.48
CA ASP A 304 0.24 -17.66 -4.26
C ASP A 304 1.51 -18.53 -4.38
N LYS A 305 2.03 -18.70 -5.60
CA LYS A 305 3.28 -19.45 -5.89
C LYS A 305 4.50 -18.54 -6.03
N PHE A 306 4.34 -17.23 -5.93
CA PHE A 306 5.45 -16.29 -6.10
C PHE A 306 6.32 -16.26 -4.85
N ILE A 307 7.60 -16.63 -4.99
CA ILE A 307 8.58 -16.54 -3.92
C ILE A 307 9.15 -15.11 -3.93
N TYR A 308 8.76 -14.31 -2.97
CA TYR A 308 9.41 -13.02 -2.73
C TYR A 308 10.81 -13.28 -2.16
N THR A 309 11.84 -12.96 -2.93
CA THR A 309 13.23 -13.01 -2.43
C THR A 309 13.63 -11.63 -1.91
N PRO A 310 14.32 -11.55 -0.77
CA PRO A 310 14.95 -10.30 -0.36
C PRO A 310 15.93 -9.83 -1.44
N LYS A 311 16.07 -8.52 -1.60
CA LYS A 311 17.09 -7.95 -2.49
C LYS A 311 18.44 -8.12 -1.84
N LEU A 312 19.43 -8.55 -2.63
CA LEU A 312 20.81 -8.70 -2.14
C LEU A 312 21.55 -7.37 -2.31
N THR A 313 22.22 -6.93 -1.24
CA THR A 313 23.07 -5.74 -1.21
C THR A 313 24.43 -6.09 -0.63
N VAL A 314 25.36 -5.19 -0.80
CA VAL A 314 26.69 -5.23 -0.16
C VAL A 314 26.96 -3.88 0.51
N ASP A 315 27.69 -3.91 1.62
CA ASP A 315 28.23 -2.72 2.28
C ASP A 315 29.72 -2.96 2.57
N VAL A 316 30.58 -1.94 2.39
CA VAL A 316 32.03 -2.04 2.58
C VAL A 316 32.52 -0.97 3.55
N ILE A 317 33.01 -1.38 4.72
CA ILE A 317 33.55 -0.48 5.71
C ILE A 317 35.06 -0.29 5.43
N VAL A 318 35.48 0.93 5.15
CA VAL A 318 36.89 1.28 5.02
C VAL A 318 37.41 1.78 6.36
N VAL A 319 38.44 1.16 6.87
CA VAL A 319 39.11 1.55 8.11
C VAL A 319 40.50 2.11 7.79
N ASN A 320 40.83 3.33 8.22
CA ASN A 320 42.12 3.92 8.02
C ASN A 320 43.11 3.56 9.17
N SER A 321 44.39 3.94 9.02
CA SER A 321 45.46 3.72 10.02
C SER A 321 45.17 4.42 11.37
N ASN A 322 44.34 5.45 11.40
CA ASN A 322 43.87 6.12 12.63
C ASN A 322 42.72 5.40 13.32
N ARG A 323 42.29 4.23 12.80
CA ARG A 323 41.08 3.49 13.24
C ARG A 323 39.80 4.30 13.07
N GLU A 324 39.70 5.11 12.02
CA GLU A 324 38.48 5.81 11.63
C GLU A 324 37.79 5.07 10.50
N VAL A 325 36.48 5.18 10.43
CA VAL A 325 35.63 4.51 9.41
C VAL A 325 35.11 5.54 8.41
N LEU A 326 35.11 5.17 7.12
CA LEU A 326 34.57 5.99 6.05
C LEU A 326 33.07 5.89 5.99
N LEU A 327 32.40 7.05 5.97
CA LEU A 327 30.97 7.16 5.69
C LEU A 327 30.73 8.12 4.54
N ILE A 328 29.65 7.88 3.79
CA ILE A 328 29.15 8.75 2.72
C ILE A 328 27.88 9.45 3.15
N GLU A 329 27.68 10.71 2.71
CA GLU A 329 26.41 11.42 2.83
C GLU A 329 25.55 11.16 1.60
N ARG A 330 24.38 10.54 1.76
CA ARG A 330 23.51 10.11 0.66
C ARG A 330 22.83 11.28 -0.05
N LYS A 331 22.81 11.26 -1.39
CA LYS A 331 22.00 12.19 -2.24
C LYS A 331 20.54 11.79 -2.28
N ASN A 332 20.23 10.49 -2.15
CA ASN A 332 18.92 9.91 -2.34
C ASN A 332 18.31 9.41 -1.02
N LYS A 333 16.96 9.33 -0.93
CA LYS A 333 16.27 8.78 0.25
C LYS A 333 16.61 7.28 0.49
N PRO A 334 16.75 6.93 1.78
CA PRO A 334 16.74 7.76 2.99
C PRO A 334 17.98 8.65 3.05
N TYR A 335 17.80 9.93 3.41
CA TYR A 335 18.90 10.89 3.57
C TYR A 335 19.63 10.66 4.89
N GLY A 336 20.94 10.81 4.90
CA GLY A 336 21.80 10.66 6.06
C GLY A 336 23.13 10.05 5.70
N TRP A 337 23.95 9.73 6.72
CA TRP A 337 25.23 9.05 6.56
C TRP A 337 25.04 7.55 6.44
N ALA A 338 25.85 6.90 5.62
CA ALA A 338 25.80 5.47 5.38
C ALA A 338 27.19 4.89 5.17
N ILE A 339 27.35 3.59 5.38
CA ILE A 339 28.49 2.81 4.88
C ILE A 339 28.36 2.78 3.35
N PRO A 340 29.46 2.92 2.58
CA PRO A 340 29.45 2.73 1.13
C PRO A 340 28.89 1.36 0.74
N GLY A 341 28.00 1.30 -0.26
CA GLY A 341 27.40 0.04 -0.69
C GLY A 341 26.15 0.20 -1.54
N GLY A 342 25.73 -0.88 -2.18
CA GLY A 342 24.61 -0.89 -3.11
C GLY A 342 24.07 -2.28 -3.40
N PHE A 343 23.28 -2.38 -4.48
CA PHE A 343 22.69 -3.64 -4.90
C PHE A 343 23.68 -4.49 -5.69
N VAL A 344 23.58 -5.82 -5.51
CA VAL A 344 24.29 -6.78 -6.35
C VAL A 344 23.55 -6.90 -7.68
N ASP A 345 24.25 -6.67 -8.78
CA ASP A 345 23.71 -6.80 -10.12
C ASP A 345 23.59 -8.26 -10.56
N TYR A 346 22.66 -8.52 -11.49
CA TYR A 346 22.51 -9.88 -11.99
C TYR A 346 23.76 -10.31 -12.77
N GLY A 347 24.37 -11.41 -12.31
CA GLY A 347 25.54 -11.98 -12.97
C GLY A 347 26.89 -11.60 -12.36
N GLU A 348 26.93 -10.80 -11.28
CA GLU A 348 28.15 -10.55 -10.50
C GLU A 348 28.13 -11.29 -9.16
N THR A 349 29.29 -11.49 -8.59
CA THR A 349 29.45 -12.00 -7.20
C THR A 349 29.25 -10.89 -6.19
N VAL A 350 28.97 -11.22 -4.92
CA VAL A 350 28.86 -10.21 -3.84
C VAL A 350 30.19 -9.48 -3.61
N GLU A 351 31.32 -10.16 -3.83
CA GLU A 351 32.65 -9.58 -3.72
C GLU A 351 32.94 -8.59 -4.85
N ASP A 352 32.55 -8.93 -6.10
CA ASP A 352 32.69 -8.02 -7.25
C ASP A 352 31.81 -6.79 -7.06
N ALA A 353 30.58 -6.96 -6.62
CA ALA A 353 29.68 -5.86 -6.27
C ALA A 353 30.27 -4.95 -5.19
N ALA A 354 30.88 -5.53 -4.13
CA ALA A 354 31.48 -4.79 -3.05
C ALA A 354 32.63 -3.86 -3.52
N VAL A 355 33.53 -4.36 -4.37
CA VAL A 355 34.63 -3.53 -4.89
C VAL A 355 34.14 -2.51 -5.92
N ARG A 356 33.11 -2.83 -6.72
CA ARG A 356 32.49 -1.91 -7.67
C ARG A 356 31.82 -0.74 -6.94
N GLU A 357 30.91 -1.01 -5.99
CA GLU A 357 30.19 -0.01 -5.22
C GLU A 357 31.14 0.88 -4.41
N LEU A 358 32.14 0.29 -3.77
CA LEU A 358 33.19 1.05 -3.07
C LEU A 358 33.86 2.06 -3.99
N LYS A 359 34.24 1.64 -5.20
CA LYS A 359 34.87 2.51 -6.21
C LYS A 359 33.91 3.59 -6.71
N GLU A 360 32.67 3.25 -6.99
CA GLU A 360 31.66 4.17 -7.54
C GLU A 360 31.31 5.27 -6.52
N GLU A 361 31.14 4.93 -5.25
CA GLU A 361 30.71 5.89 -4.22
C GLU A 361 31.85 6.66 -3.56
N THR A 362 33.08 6.12 -3.57
CA THR A 362 34.22 6.71 -2.82
C THR A 362 35.48 6.95 -3.62
N GLY A 363 35.55 6.46 -4.86
CA GLY A 363 36.77 6.48 -5.67
C GLY A 363 37.89 5.56 -5.20
N ILE A 364 37.72 4.83 -4.10
CA ILE A 364 38.69 3.88 -3.58
C ILE A 364 38.68 2.61 -4.41
N VAL A 365 39.80 2.26 -5.00
CA VAL A 365 40.00 1.02 -5.75
C VAL A 365 40.58 -0.04 -4.82
N ALA A 366 39.87 -1.15 -4.66
CA ALA A 366 40.29 -2.35 -3.93
C ALA A 366 40.16 -3.58 -4.87
N GLU A 367 40.88 -4.65 -4.51
CA GLU A 367 40.73 -5.96 -5.13
C GLU A 367 39.88 -6.87 -4.23
N VAL A 368 39.24 -7.89 -4.80
CA VAL A 368 38.45 -8.86 -4.02
C VAL A 368 39.27 -9.50 -2.88
N SER A 369 40.57 -9.69 -3.09
CA SER A 369 41.47 -10.20 -2.06
C SER A 369 41.72 -9.27 -0.85
N ASP A 370 41.33 -7.98 -0.99
CA ASP A 370 41.47 -7.00 0.10
C ASP A 370 40.26 -7.03 1.04
N LEU A 371 39.17 -7.72 0.65
CA LEU A 371 37.91 -7.77 1.39
C LEU A 371 37.98 -8.81 2.52
N ASP A 372 37.81 -8.36 3.75
CA ASP A 372 37.54 -9.22 4.91
C ASP A 372 36.04 -9.27 5.18
N PHE A 373 35.44 -10.46 5.23
CA PHE A 373 34.04 -10.64 5.53
C PHE A 373 33.71 -10.34 6.98
N LEU A 374 32.72 -9.49 7.23
CA LEU A 374 32.23 -9.19 8.57
C LEU A 374 31.08 -10.11 8.95
N ASN A 375 29.94 -9.95 8.31
CA ASN A 375 28.73 -10.72 8.59
C ASN A 375 27.65 -10.49 7.50
N ILE A 376 26.51 -11.22 7.62
CA ILE A 376 25.29 -10.99 6.85
C ILE A 376 24.25 -10.34 7.76
N TYR A 377 23.65 -9.24 7.31
CA TYR A 377 22.58 -8.52 8.00
C TYR A 377 21.29 -8.64 7.21
N SER A 378 20.27 -9.22 7.85
CA SER A 378 19.04 -9.68 7.14
C SER A 378 17.73 -9.36 7.86
N ASP A 379 17.73 -8.49 8.87
CA ASP A 379 16.48 -8.08 9.52
C ASP A 379 15.54 -7.47 8.46
N PRO A 380 14.28 -7.97 8.32
CA PRO A 380 13.33 -7.42 7.34
C PRO A 380 13.05 -5.92 7.49
N LYS A 381 13.40 -5.32 8.63
CA LYS A 381 13.18 -3.89 8.94
C LYS A 381 14.42 -3.04 8.77
N ARG A 382 15.58 -3.65 8.41
CA ARG A 382 16.85 -2.93 8.29
C ARG A 382 16.81 -1.80 7.26
N ASP A 383 16.04 -1.96 6.19
CA ASP A 383 15.90 -0.99 5.11
C ASP A 383 14.42 -0.57 4.95
N PRO A 384 14.08 0.71 5.12
CA PRO A 384 12.70 1.18 4.98
C PRO A 384 12.15 1.06 3.55
N ARG A 385 12.99 0.84 2.54
CA ARG A 385 12.60 0.65 1.13
C ARG A 385 12.08 -0.75 0.83
N GLY A 386 12.35 -1.74 1.71
CA GLY A 386 11.93 -3.14 1.58
C GLY A 386 12.91 -4.12 2.18
N HIS A 387 12.56 -5.41 2.16
CA HIS A 387 13.44 -6.45 2.70
C HIS A 387 14.70 -6.59 1.85
N THR A 388 15.84 -6.24 2.44
CA THR A 388 17.18 -6.42 1.88
C THR A 388 18.01 -7.35 2.76
N VAL A 389 18.96 -8.04 2.15
CA VAL A 389 20.00 -8.80 2.84
C VAL A 389 21.33 -8.25 2.40
N SER A 390 22.18 -7.79 3.33
CA SER A 390 23.49 -7.23 3.01
C SER A 390 24.60 -8.17 3.45
N ALA A 391 25.51 -8.48 2.51
CA ALA A 391 26.79 -9.05 2.81
C ALA A 391 27.78 -7.90 3.11
N VAL A 392 28.28 -7.84 4.34
CA VAL A 392 29.11 -6.73 4.79
C VAL A 392 30.58 -7.15 4.86
N TYR A 393 31.40 -6.35 4.23
CA TYR A 393 32.84 -6.49 4.20
C TYR A 393 33.52 -5.30 4.86
N TYR A 394 34.82 -5.45 5.23
CA TYR A 394 35.66 -4.33 5.62
C TYR A 394 37.03 -4.47 4.97
N ILE A 395 37.70 -3.34 4.78
CA ILE A 395 39.07 -3.23 4.26
C ILE A 395 39.87 -2.24 5.08
N PHE A 396 41.20 -2.39 5.10
CA PHE A 396 42.11 -1.37 5.62
C PHE A 396 42.68 -0.54 4.47
N SER A 397 42.49 0.79 4.52
CA SER A 397 42.98 1.69 3.48
C SER A 397 43.13 3.12 3.97
N ASP A 398 44.29 3.71 3.69
CA ASP A 398 44.58 5.14 3.89
C ASP A 398 44.39 5.98 2.62
N LYS A 399 43.81 5.40 1.55
CA LYS A 399 43.52 6.12 0.30
C LYS A 399 42.52 7.23 0.56
N PRO A 400 42.71 8.42 -0.01
CA PRO A 400 41.73 9.49 0.10
C PRO A 400 40.42 9.08 -0.57
N ALA A 401 39.29 9.35 0.09
CA ALA A 401 37.95 9.15 -0.47
C ALA A 401 37.46 10.42 -1.14
N VAL A 402 36.81 10.25 -2.27
CA VAL A 402 36.15 11.32 -3.03
C VAL A 402 34.70 10.90 -3.28
N ALA A 403 33.74 11.72 -2.84
CA ALA A 403 32.33 11.44 -3.02
C ALA A 403 31.98 11.23 -4.51
N GLY A 404 31.42 10.07 -4.83
CA GLY A 404 31.03 9.67 -6.19
C GLY A 404 29.57 10.01 -6.51
N ASP A 405 28.99 9.27 -7.47
CA ASP A 405 27.72 9.64 -8.11
C ASP A 405 26.54 9.78 -7.12
N ASP A 406 26.37 8.88 -6.18
CA ASP A 406 25.25 8.85 -5.23
C ASP A 406 25.59 9.45 -3.85
N ALA A 407 26.81 9.91 -3.64
CA ALA A 407 27.29 10.56 -2.43
C ALA A 407 27.43 12.07 -2.60
N LYS A 408 26.97 12.86 -1.61
CA LYS A 408 27.22 14.31 -1.52
C LYS A 408 28.60 14.60 -0.93
N ASP A 409 29.03 13.76 -0.02
CA ASP A 409 30.27 13.90 0.77
C ASP A 409 30.77 12.52 1.20
N ALA A 410 32.07 12.39 1.44
CA ALA A 410 32.69 11.18 1.94
C ALA A 410 33.74 11.55 2.99
N LYS A 411 33.61 11.07 4.24
CA LYS A 411 34.46 11.45 5.36
C LYS A 411 34.76 10.29 6.27
N PHE A 412 35.99 10.32 6.85
CA PHE A 412 36.37 9.43 7.93
C PHE A 412 35.91 9.97 9.28
N TYR A 413 35.36 9.07 10.11
CA TYR A 413 34.88 9.34 11.46
C TYR A 413 35.48 8.33 12.45
N SER A 414 35.92 8.82 13.62
CA SER A 414 36.27 7.89 14.70
C SER A 414 34.98 7.23 15.25
N PHE A 415 35.11 5.99 15.73
CA PHE A 415 33.97 5.26 16.32
C PHE A 415 33.33 6.00 17.50
N ASP A 416 34.06 6.89 18.20
CA ASP A 416 33.55 7.67 19.32
C ASP A 416 32.85 8.98 18.87
N LYS A 417 32.99 9.36 17.59
CA LYS A 417 32.44 10.62 17.03
C LYS A 417 31.66 10.40 15.73
N LEU A 418 30.91 9.29 15.66
CA LEU A 418 30.05 9.00 14.53
C LEU A 418 28.94 10.06 14.39
N PRO A 419 28.50 10.38 13.15
CA PRO A 419 27.37 11.28 12.93
C PRO A 419 26.13 10.86 13.72
N GLU A 420 25.32 11.83 14.16
CA GLU A 420 24.10 11.55 14.92
C GLU A 420 23.12 10.72 14.10
N TYR A 421 22.96 11.04 12.82
CA TYR A 421 22.00 10.38 11.92
C TYR A 421 22.71 9.50 10.88
N ILE A 422 22.79 8.21 11.20
CA ILE A 422 23.23 7.13 10.28
C ILE A 422 22.00 6.33 9.91
N VAL A 423 21.80 6.12 8.59
CA VAL A 423 20.63 5.42 8.06
C VAL A 423 20.79 3.91 8.13
N PHE A 424 19.67 3.19 7.95
CA PHE A 424 19.60 1.74 8.02
C PHE A 424 20.04 1.20 9.41
N ASP A 425 20.53 -0.01 9.43
CA ASP A 425 21.16 -0.65 10.58
C ASP A 425 22.70 -0.39 10.63
N HIS A 426 23.20 0.57 9.84
CA HIS A 426 24.65 0.79 9.68
C HIS A 426 25.36 1.16 10.98
N ARG A 427 24.66 1.76 11.94
CA ARG A 427 25.24 2.00 13.27
C ARG A 427 25.53 0.70 14.01
N GLU A 428 24.64 -0.27 13.96
CA GLU A 428 24.82 -1.60 14.55
C GLU A 428 25.98 -2.33 13.87
N ILE A 429 26.05 -2.29 12.54
CA ILE A 429 27.14 -2.88 11.74
C ILE A 429 28.51 -2.31 12.15
N LEU A 430 28.59 -1.00 12.35
CA LEU A 430 29.85 -0.34 12.80
C LEU A 430 30.25 -0.74 14.22
N GLU A 431 29.28 -0.92 15.12
CA GLU A 431 29.59 -1.40 16.48
C GLU A 431 30.08 -2.86 16.46
N ASP A 432 29.51 -3.72 15.64
CA ASP A 432 29.94 -5.11 15.46
C ASP A 432 31.39 -5.17 14.95
N LEU A 433 31.73 -4.32 13.94
CA LEU A 433 33.14 -4.22 13.49
C LEU A 433 34.05 -3.71 14.59
N ARG A 434 33.63 -2.68 15.32
CA ARG A 434 34.41 -2.14 16.46
C ARG A 434 34.73 -3.22 17.50
N GLU A 435 33.74 -4.04 17.85
CA GLU A 435 33.94 -5.16 18.77
C GLU A 435 34.89 -6.22 18.22
N LYS A 436 34.75 -6.55 16.92
CA LYS A 436 35.68 -7.48 16.24
C LYS A 436 37.12 -6.97 16.28
N LEU A 437 37.34 -5.72 15.87
CA LEU A 437 38.68 -5.13 15.85
C LEU A 437 39.31 -5.04 17.25
N ARG A 438 38.51 -4.75 18.29
CA ARG A 438 39.00 -4.75 19.67
C ARG A 438 39.46 -6.14 20.15
N LYS A 439 38.78 -7.19 19.73
CA LYS A 439 39.14 -8.59 20.07
C LYS A 439 40.41 -9.04 19.36
N GLU A 440 40.57 -8.61 18.09
CA GLU A 440 41.70 -9.04 17.26
C GLU A 440 42.98 -8.21 17.48
N TYR A 441 42.85 -6.89 17.68
CA TYR A 441 43.95 -5.95 17.69
C TYR A 441 44.13 -5.17 19.03
N GLY A 442 43.29 -5.46 20.02
CA GLY A 442 43.26 -4.73 21.30
C GLY A 442 42.54 -3.39 21.26
N PRO A 443 42.41 -2.71 22.43
CA PRO A 443 41.67 -1.47 22.58
C PRO A 443 42.22 -0.31 21.77
#